data_e66c8d4a32c65dbfccf9c4758677ceec
#
_entry.id   e66c8d4a32c65dbfccf9c4758677ceec
#
_cell.length_a   1.000
_cell.length_b   1.000
_cell.length_c   1.000
_cell.angle_alpha   90.00
_cell.angle_beta   90.00
_cell.angle_gamma   90.00
#
_symmetry.space_group_name_H-M   'P 1'
#
loop_
_entity.id
_entity.type
_entity.pdbx_description
1 polymer ?
#
loop_
_entity_poly.entity_id
_entity_poly.type
_entity_poly.pdbx_seq_one_letter_code
_entity_poly.pdbx_strand_id
1 'polypeptide(L)'
;VVVTLDGRGNRWSTAVWAGDERGLRRLASVPPPNSLGYFYAAVTAYLGFAPFGGEGRLMALAAYGDDDPEIESRLRSVVDAGVDYDVTGLVGEGIPSAVSRLEALFGRGPSRPAAPSDRWAANLAHVTQALLEETVVAIVETYCDRQGVRTVCLAGGVALNCKLNKQVAESAA
;
A
#
# COMPACT_ATOMS: atom_id res chain seq x y z
N VAL A 1 -2.55 15.46 12.29
CA VAL A 1 -2.08 14.05 12.37
C VAL A 1 -0.85 13.89 11.48
N VAL A 2 0.15 13.14 11.92
CA VAL A 2 1.27 12.71 11.06
C VAL A 2 1.21 11.21 10.88
N VAL A 3 1.29 10.73 9.63
CA VAL A 3 1.31 9.30 9.30
C VAL A 3 2.61 9.00 8.57
N THR A 4 3.40 8.08 9.12
CA THR A 4 4.61 7.59 8.49
C THR A 4 4.36 6.19 7.92
N LEU A 5 4.69 5.99 6.65
CA LEU A 5 4.40 4.79 5.88
C LEU A 5 5.64 4.35 5.09
N ASP A 6 6.24 3.25 5.49
CA ASP A 6 7.50 2.75 4.93
C ASP A 6 7.44 1.27 4.57
N GLY A 7 8.45 0.78 3.86
CA GLY A 7 8.68 -0.64 3.67
C GLY A 7 9.02 -1.30 5.00
N ARG A 8 10.13 -0.93 5.61
CA ARG A 8 10.56 -1.44 6.91
C ARG A 8 10.53 -0.37 8.01
N GLY A 9 10.91 0.86 7.66
CA GLY A 9 11.19 1.91 8.64
C GLY A 9 12.32 1.51 9.59
N ASN A 10 12.58 2.31 10.61
CA ASN A 10 13.55 1.96 11.63
C ASN A 10 12.98 0.96 12.66
N ARG A 11 11.71 1.09 13.01
CA ARG A 11 11.04 0.29 14.04
C ARG A 11 9.60 -0.07 13.66
N TRP A 12 8.94 0.80 12.87
CA TRP A 12 7.55 0.67 12.48
C TRP A 12 7.43 0.84 10.97
N SER A 13 6.69 -0.05 10.32
CA SER A 13 6.32 0.09 8.90
C SER A 13 5.26 1.17 8.71
N THR A 14 4.35 1.30 9.69
CA THR A 14 3.38 2.38 9.77
C THR A 14 3.37 2.93 11.19
N ALA A 15 3.32 4.25 11.34
CA ALA A 15 3.03 4.87 12.63
C ALA A 15 2.20 6.14 12.46
N VAL A 16 1.29 6.36 13.41
CA VAL A 16 0.40 7.50 13.46
C VAL A 16 0.71 8.32 14.69
N TRP A 17 0.80 9.64 14.54
CA TRP A 17 1.19 10.58 15.57
C TRP A 17 0.23 11.77 15.63
N ALA A 18 -0.07 12.23 16.83
CA ALA A 18 -0.59 13.58 17.06
C ALA A 18 0.59 14.52 17.25
N GLY A 19 0.58 15.67 16.58
CA GLY A 19 1.57 16.73 16.73
C GLY A 19 0.95 17.98 17.34
N ASP A 20 1.65 18.59 18.30
CA ASP A 20 1.35 19.88 18.90
C ASP A 20 2.64 20.67 19.17
N GLU A 21 2.55 21.84 19.82
CA GLU A 21 3.71 22.68 20.17
C GLU A 21 4.74 21.98 21.08
N ARG A 22 4.35 20.90 21.74
CA ARG A 22 5.21 20.09 22.64
C ARG A 22 5.92 18.97 21.91
N GLY A 23 5.52 18.66 20.64
CA GLY A 23 6.13 17.64 19.81
C GLY A 23 5.16 16.59 19.30
N LEU A 24 5.68 15.38 19.04
CA LEU A 24 4.93 14.26 18.50
C LEU A 24 4.63 13.21 19.56
N ARG A 25 3.35 12.86 19.70
CA ARG A 25 2.88 11.75 20.56
C ARG A 25 2.32 10.63 19.66
N ARG A 26 2.89 9.44 19.77
CA ARG A 26 2.42 8.29 18.98
C ARG A 26 1.04 7.85 19.43
N LEU A 27 0.15 7.66 18.45
CA LEU A 27 -1.22 7.17 18.61
C LEU A 27 -1.33 5.68 18.30
N ALA A 28 -0.67 5.25 17.22
CA ALA A 28 -0.66 3.85 16.78
C ALA A 28 0.66 3.52 16.07
N SER A 29 0.94 2.23 15.96
CA SER A 29 2.07 1.75 15.16
C SER A 29 1.90 0.30 14.76
N VAL A 30 2.37 -0.03 13.56
CA VAL A 30 2.38 -1.38 12.99
C VAL A 30 3.85 -1.78 12.78
N PRO A 31 4.31 -2.88 13.36
CA PRO A 31 5.68 -3.34 13.13
C PRO A 31 5.82 -4.11 11.82
N PRO A 32 7.04 -4.15 11.21
CA PRO A 32 7.32 -5.12 10.16
C PRO A 32 7.17 -6.56 10.74
N PRO A 33 6.82 -7.56 9.93
CA PRO A 33 6.69 -7.52 8.46
C PRO A 33 5.35 -6.98 7.93
N ASN A 34 4.37 -6.64 8.79
CA ASN A 34 3.11 -6.05 8.33
C ASN A 34 3.37 -4.65 7.75
N SER A 35 3.50 -4.56 6.41
CA SER A 35 4.00 -3.37 5.72
C SER A 35 3.31 -3.13 4.38
N LEU A 36 2.63 -2.01 4.25
CA LEU A 36 2.03 -1.56 3.00
C LEU A 36 3.10 -1.32 1.91
N GLY A 37 4.29 -0.84 2.30
CA GLY A 37 5.40 -0.70 1.37
C GLY A 37 5.90 -2.04 0.84
N TYR A 38 5.95 -3.08 1.68
CA TYR A 38 6.30 -4.44 1.23
C TYR A 38 5.20 -5.07 0.39
N PHE A 39 3.94 -4.85 0.74
CA PHE A 39 2.80 -5.27 -0.09
C PHE A 39 2.93 -4.71 -1.51
N TYR A 40 3.14 -3.40 -1.62
CA TYR A 40 3.27 -2.73 -2.91
C TYR A 40 4.53 -3.18 -3.67
N ALA A 41 5.67 -3.35 -2.99
CA ALA A 41 6.90 -3.86 -3.56
C ALA A 41 6.80 -5.32 -4.03
N ALA A 42 6.01 -6.17 -3.36
CA ALA A 42 5.78 -7.54 -3.77
C ALA A 42 5.04 -7.62 -5.11
N VAL A 43 3.97 -6.85 -5.28
CA VAL A 43 3.26 -6.79 -6.57
C VAL A 43 4.12 -6.13 -7.65
N THR A 44 4.92 -5.11 -7.29
CA THR A 44 5.92 -4.50 -8.18
C THR A 44 6.88 -5.56 -8.73
N ALA A 45 7.44 -6.40 -7.86
CA ALA A 45 8.35 -7.48 -8.25
C ALA A 45 7.64 -8.55 -9.09
N TYR A 46 6.42 -8.94 -8.71
CA TYR A 46 5.63 -9.93 -9.43
C TYR A 46 5.28 -9.49 -10.86
N LEU A 47 5.06 -8.20 -11.08
CA LEU A 47 4.84 -7.63 -12.42
C LEU A 47 6.15 -7.36 -13.19
N GLY A 48 7.29 -7.84 -12.69
CA GLY A 48 8.58 -7.79 -13.37
C GLY A 48 9.32 -6.46 -13.25
N PHE A 49 8.92 -5.59 -12.34
CA PHE A 49 9.65 -4.36 -12.02
C PHE A 49 10.60 -4.58 -10.84
N ALA A 50 11.64 -3.77 -10.73
CA ALA A 50 12.57 -3.85 -9.60
C ALA A 50 11.86 -3.43 -8.30
N PRO A 51 11.81 -4.27 -7.26
CA PRO A 51 11.28 -3.85 -5.96
C PRO A 51 12.18 -2.79 -5.34
N PHE A 52 11.61 -1.87 -4.58
CA PHE A 52 12.29 -0.72 -3.95
C PHE A 52 12.89 0.30 -4.93
N GLY A 53 12.32 0.38 -6.14
CA GLY A 53 12.74 1.36 -7.16
C GLY A 53 11.83 1.37 -8.40
N GLY A 54 10.93 0.41 -8.51
CA GLY A 54 9.97 0.29 -9.61
C GLY A 54 8.53 0.61 -9.26
N GLU A 55 8.24 1.00 -8.01
CA GLU A 55 6.88 1.24 -7.52
C GLU A 55 6.17 2.35 -8.30
N GLY A 56 6.91 3.36 -8.76
CA GLY A 56 6.37 4.39 -9.65
C GLY A 56 5.87 3.85 -10.99
N ARG A 57 6.44 2.73 -11.49
CA ARG A 57 5.96 2.06 -12.70
C ARG A 57 4.67 1.29 -12.43
N LEU A 58 4.56 0.63 -11.27
CA LEU A 58 3.33 0.00 -10.84
C LEU A 58 2.20 1.03 -10.71
N MET A 59 2.47 2.16 -10.04
CA MET A 59 1.53 3.27 -9.90
C MET A 59 1.09 3.83 -11.27
N ALA A 60 2.02 3.98 -12.22
CA ALA A 60 1.70 4.41 -13.57
C ALA A 60 0.87 3.37 -14.33
N LEU A 61 1.20 2.08 -14.20
CA LEU A 61 0.46 0.98 -14.81
C LEU A 61 -0.99 0.91 -14.31
N ALA A 62 -1.20 1.17 -13.02
CA ALA A 62 -2.54 1.21 -12.40
C ALA A 62 -3.50 2.22 -13.07
N ALA A 63 -2.99 3.23 -13.77
CA ALA A 63 -3.82 4.19 -14.50
C ALA A 63 -4.42 3.61 -15.81
N TYR A 64 -3.93 2.46 -16.25
CA TYR A 64 -4.42 1.76 -17.44
C TYR A 64 -5.32 0.57 -17.10
N GLY A 65 -5.48 0.24 -15.82
CA GLY A 65 -6.33 -0.83 -15.33
C GLY A 65 -7.73 -0.34 -14.95
N ASP A 66 -8.61 -1.31 -14.78
CA ASP A 66 -9.96 -1.13 -14.25
C ASP A 66 -10.17 -2.03 -13.04
N ASP A 67 -11.29 -1.84 -12.34
CA ASP A 67 -11.76 -2.73 -11.31
C ASP A 67 -11.90 -4.16 -11.86
N ASP A 68 -11.40 -5.13 -11.08
CA ASP A 68 -11.47 -6.55 -11.41
C ASP A 68 -11.85 -7.32 -10.13
N PRO A 69 -13.13 -7.70 -9.98
CA PRO A 69 -13.60 -8.35 -8.77
C PRO A 69 -12.93 -9.70 -8.48
N GLU A 70 -12.46 -10.41 -9.52
CA GLU A 70 -11.75 -11.67 -9.33
C GLU A 70 -10.35 -11.44 -8.75
N ILE A 71 -9.61 -10.47 -9.30
CA ILE A 71 -8.30 -10.07 -8.79
C ILE A 71 -8.45 -9.53 -7.37
N GLU A 72 -9.43 -8.66 -7.12
CA GLU A 72 -9.68 -8.11 -5.79
C GLU A 72 -9.99 -9.20 -4.77
N SER A 73 -10.92 -10.10 -5.07
CA SER A 73 -11.28 -11.21 -4.19
C SER A 73 -10.07 -12.08 -3.84
N ARG A 74 -9.22 -12.36 -4.82
CA ARG A 74 -8.00 -13.15 -4.60
C ARG A 74 -6.99 -12.40 -3.73
N LEU A 75 -6.74 -11.12 -3.97
CA LEU A 75 -5.85 -10.32 -3.12
C LEU A 75 -6.39 -10.22 -1.68
N ARG A 76 -7.69 -9.96 -1.51
CA ARG A 76 -8.33 -9.89 -0.19
C ARG A 76 -8.32 -11.23 0.56
N SER A 77 -8.03 -12.35 -0.07
CA SER A 77 -7.83 -13.63 0.64
C SER A 77 -6.49 -13.70 1.40
N VAL A 78 -5.56 -12.80 1.11
CA VAL A 78 -4.21 -12.75 1.72
C VAL A 78 -3.82 -11.36 2.24
N VAL A 79 -4.71 -10.38 2.07
CA VAL A 79 -4.52 -8.97 2.47
C VAL A 79 -5.81 -8.44 3.07
N ASP A 80 -5.78 -8.04 4.33
CA ASP A 80 -6.85 -7.27 4.96
C ASP A 80 -6.56 -5.78 4.81
N ALA A 81 -7.50 -5.02 4.22
CA ALA A 81 -7.41 -3.57 4.07
C ALA A 81 -8.18 -2.84 5.19
N GLY A 82 -7.92 -1.54 5.35
CA GLY A 82 -8.58 -0.69 6.35
C GLY A 82 -7.68 -0.29 7.50
N VAL A 83 -8.27 0.23 8.58
CA VAL A 83 -7.54 0.81 9.72
C VAL A 83 -6.63 -0.19 10.41
N ASP A 84 -7.14 -1.39 10.62
CA ASP A 84 -6.44 -2.50 11.29
C ASP A 84 -5.90 -3.51 10.25
N TYR A 85 -5.34 -2.99 9.16
CA TYR A 85 -4.88 -3.78 8.03
C TYR A 85 -3.89 -4.89 8.42
N ASP A 86 -3.94 -6.01 7.71
CA ASP A 86 -2.93 -7.06 7.79
C ASP A 86 -2.54 -7.56 6.39
N VAL A 87 -1.27 -7.41 6.04
CA VAL A 87 -0.69 -7.90 4.79
C VAL A 87 0.32 -9.03 5.01
N THR A 88 0.44 -9.52 6.25
CA THR A 88 1.42 -10.57 6.61
C THR A 88 1.12 -11.90 5.92
N GLY A 89 -0.14 -12.17 5.61
CA GLY A 89 -0.55 -13.32 4.79
C GLY A 89 0.17 -13.38 3.45
N LEU A 90 0.49 -12.22 2.90
CA LEU A 90 1.27 -12.12 1.66
C LEU A 90 2.78 -11.93 1.93
N VAL A 91 3.17 -10.93 2.75
CA VAL A 91 4.57 -10.47 2.82
C VAL A 91 5.34 -10.92 4.06
N GLY A 92 4.76 -11.70 4.94
CA GLY A 92 5.35 -12.10 6.22
C GLY A 92 6.73 -12.74 6.14
N GLU A 93 7.05 -13.39 5.03
CA GLU A 93 8.33 -14.06 4.78
C GLU A 93 9.22 -13.29 3.77
N GLY A 94 8.87 -12.06 3.44
CA GLY A 94 9.61 -11.19 2.53
C GLY A 94 9.21 -11.28 1.06
N ILE A 95 9.83 -10.43 0.23
CA ILE A 95 9.41 -10.23 -1.16
C ILE A 95 9.52 -11.49 -2.03
N PRO A 96 10.61 -12.30 -1.99
CA PRO A 96 10.69 -13.50 -2.82
C PRO A 96 9.56 -14.49 -2.52
N SER A 97 9.23 -14.71 -1.25
CA SER A 97 8.14 -15.57 -0.82
C SER A 97 6.78 -15.00 -1.23
N ALA A 98 6.60 -13.68 -1.13
CA ALA A 98 5.39 -13.01 -1.57
C ALA A 98 5.16 -13.16 -3.08
N VAL A 99 6.20 -13.07 -3.90
CA VAL A 99 6.11 -13.32 -5.35
C VAL A 99 5.63 -14.75 -5.62
N SER A 100 6.21 -15.76 -4.97
CA SER A 100 5.77 -17.16 -5.11
C SER A 100 4.31 -17.36 -4.65
N ARG A 101 3.87 -16.65 -3.62
CA ARG A 101 2.45 -16.69 -3.19
C ARG A 101 1.52 -16.05 -4.22
N LEU A 102 1.93 -14.95 -4.84
CA LEU A 102 1.18 -14.32 -5.94
C LEU A 102 1.12 -15.24 -7.16
N GLU A 103 2.21 -15.96 -7.49
CA GLU A 103 2.21 -16.98 -8.54
C GLU A 103 1.19 -18.08 -8.24
N ALA A 104 1.18 -18.61 -7.03
CA ALA A 104 0.22 -19.62 -6.61
C ALA A 104 -1.22 -19.08 -6.62
N LEU A 105 -1.42 -17.85 -6.16
CA LEU A 105 -2.72 -17.22 -6.07
C LEU A 105 -3.37 -16.98 -7.43
N PHE A 106 -2.58 -16.56 -8.41
CA PHE A 106 -3.07 -16.20 -9.75
C PHE A 106 -2.83 -17.28 -10.81
N GLY A 107 -2.04 -18.32 -10.51
CA GLY A 107 -1.71 -19.38 -11.48
C GLY A 107 -0.83 -18.90 -12.65
N ARG A 108 -0.15 -17.76 -12.47
CA ARG A 108 0.71 -17.14 -13.49
C ARG A 108 2.08 -16.87 -12.87
N GLY A 109 3.15 -17.20 -13.55
CA GLY A 109 4.51 -16.86 -13.13
C GLY A 109 4.81 -15.36 -13.30
N PRO A 110 5.92 -14.87 -12.67
CA PRO A 110 6.34 -13.48 -12.81
C PRO A 110 6.57 -13.16 -14.28
N SER A 111 5.98 -12.08 -14.69
CA SER A 111 6.02 -11.61 -16.07
C SER A 111 7.39 -10.97 -16.39
N ARG A 112 7.71 -10.82 -17.68
CA ARG A 112 8.55 -9.73 -18.15
C ARG A 112 7.92 -8.42 -17.67
N PRO A 113 8.69 -7.30 -17.54
CA PRO A 113 8.10 -6.03 -17.09
C PRO A 113 6.78 -5.76 -17.80
N ALA A 114 5.71 -5.67 -17.03
CA ALA A 114 4.35 -5.55 -17.53
C ALA A 114 4.20 -4.26 -18.34
N ALA A 115 3.42 -4.33 -19.41
CA ALA A 115 3.14 -3.19 -20.28
C ALA A 115 1.66 -2.77 -20.14
N PRO A 116 1.31 -1.52 -20.45
CA PRO A 116 -0.10 -1.07 -20.45
C PRO A 116 -1.04 -1.89 -21.35
N SER A 117 -0.50 -2.59 -22.33
CA SER A 117 -1.25 -3.50 -23.20
C SER A 117 -1.59 -4.85 -22.53
N ASP A 118 -0.92 -5.21 -21.44
CA ASP A 118 -1.29 -6.39 -20.62
C ASP A 118 -2.42 -5.97 -19.66
N ARG A 119 -3.64 -6.17 -20.13
CA ARG A 119 -4.84 -5.76 -19.41
C ARG A 119 -4.94 -6.36 -18.00
N TRP A 120 -4.59 -7.64 -17.87
CA TRP A 120 -4.60 -8.32 -16.58
C TRP A 120 -3.58 -7.70 -15.61
N ALA A 121 -2.37 -7.43 -16.07
CA ALA A 121 -1.35 -6.79 -15.24
C ALA A 121 -1.74 -5.35 -14.84
N ALA A 122 -2.37 -4.62 -15.77
CA ALA A 122 -2.89 -3.28 -15.49
C ALA A 122 -4.01 -3.32 -14.43
N ASN A 123 -4.95 -4.29 -14.54
CA ASN A 123 -6.01 -4.48 -13.54
C ASN A 123 -5.43 -4.88 -12.18
N LEU A 124 -4.43 -5.79 -12.12
CA LEU A 124 -3.76 -6.13 -10.86
C LEU A 124 -3.09 -4.90 -10.22
N ALA A 125 -2.43 -4.08 -11.03
CA ALA A 125 -1.83 -2.83 -10.56
C ALA A 125 -2.90 -1.86 -10.04
N HIS A 126 -4.04 -1.74 -10.72
CA HIS A 126 -5.17 -0.90 -10.32
C HIS A 126 -5.75 -1.35 -8.97
N VAL A 127 -6.09 -2.62 -8.84
CA VAL A 127 -6.63 -3.18 -7.58
C VAL A 127 -5.63 -3.04 -6.42
N THR A 128 -4.34 -3.26 -6.69
CA THR A 128 -3.28 -3.06 -5.68
C THR A 128 -3.23 -1.60 -5.21
N GLN A 129 -3.33 -0.65 -6.13
CA GLN A 129 -3.37 0.78 -5.82
C GLN A 129 -4.63 1.13 -5.01
N ALA A 130 -5.79 0.61 -5.40
CA ALA A 130 -7.05 0.83 -4.71
C ALA A 130 -7.01 0.32 -3.25
N LEU A 131 -6.47 -0.87 -3.00
CA LEU A 131 -6.31 -1.42 -1.65
C LEU A 131 -5.35 -0.60 -0.78
N LEU A 132 -4.28 -0.07 -1.37
CA LEU A 132 -3.37 0.85 -0.67
C LEU A 132 -4.08 2.15 -0.30
N GLU A 133 -4.81 2.75 -1.24
CA GLU A 133 -5.57 3.99 -1.04
C GLU A 133 -6.65 3.80 0.02
N GLU A 134 -7.48 2.76 -0.08
CA GLU A 134 -8.51 2.39 0.90
C GLU A 134 -7.92 2.33 2.32
N THR A 135 -6.81 1.61 2.47
CA THR A 135 -6.17 1.42 3.77
C THR A 135 -5.66 2.73 4.37
N VAL A 136 -4.92 3.52 3.59
CA VAL A 136 -4.31 4.74 4.12
C VAL A 136 -5.36 5.83 4.35
N VAL A 137 -6.36 5.95 3.49
CA VAL A 137 -7.49 6.87 3.69
C VAL A 137 -8.23 6.51 4.97
N ALA A 138 -8.57 5.24 5.19
CA ALA A 138 -9.24 4.79 6.41
C ALA A 138 -8.43 5.11 7.69
N ILE A 139 -7.11 4.93 7.65
CA ILE A 139 -6.22 5.32 8.75
C ILE A 139 -6.29 6.83 8.99
N VAL A 140 -6.13 7.63 7.94
CA VAL A 140 -6.11 9.09 8.03
C VAL A 140 -7.44 9.61 8.60
N GLU A 141 -8.58 9.22 8.02
CA GLU A 141 -9.91 9.65 8.47
C GLU A 141 -10.14 9.29 9.92
N THR A 142 -9.88 8.02 10.30
CA THR A 142 -10.08 7.54 11.67
C THR A 142 -9.28 8.36 12.68
N TYR A 143 -8.01 8.64 12.40
CA TYR A 143 -7.18 9.37 13.36
C TYR A 143 -7.40 10.88 13.31
N CYS A 144 -7.77 11.45 12.19
CA CYS A 144 -8.20 12.85 12.10
C CYS A 144 -9.47 13.08 12.91
N ASP A 145 -10.47 12.23 12.78
CA ASP A 145 -11.73 12.32 13.53
C ASP A 145 -11.49 12.13 15.04
N ARG A 146 -10.68 11.15 15.44
CA ARG A 146 -10.32 10.94 16.85
C ARG A 146 -9.58 12.13 17.49
N GLN A 147 -8.82 12.86 16.69
CA GLN A 147 -8.06 14.05 17.18
C GLN A 147 -8.81 15.37 16.93
N GLY A 148 -9.93 15.37 16.22
CA GLY A 148 -10.68 16.57 15.88
C GLY A 148 -9.91 17.54 14.96
N VAL A 149 -9.06 17.03 14.07
CA VAL A 149 -8.22 17.84 13.17
C VAL A 149 -8.36 17.37 11.72
N ARG A 150 -8.10 18.26 10.75
CA ARG A 150 -8.11 17.96 9.32
C ARG A 150 -6.73 18.12 8.66
N THR A 151 -5.73 18.55 9.42
CA THR A 151 -4.37 18.70 8.89
C THR A 151 -3.63 17.38 8.98
N VAL A 152 -3.11 16.92 7.83
CA VAL A 152 -2.39 15.66 7.70
C VAL A 152 -1.00 15.90 7.12
N CYS A 153 0.01 15.27 7.70
CA CYS A 153 1.35 15.15 7.14
C CYS A 153 1.64 13.68 6.84
N LEU A 154 2.06 13.38 5.62
CA LEU A 154 2.50 12.05 5.21
C LEU A 154 4.02 12.02 5.07
N ALA A 155 4.67 10.94 5.51
CA ALA A 155 6.11 10.72 5.36
C ALA A 155 6.43 9.24 5.13
N GLY A 156 7.64 8.95 4.68
CA GLY A 156 8.10 7.60 4.34
C GLY A 156 7.97 7.27 2.86
N GLY A 157 8.50 6.11 2.46
CA GLY A 157 8.57 5.70 1.05
C GLY A 157 7.20 5.58 0.37
N VAL A 158 6.17 5.12 1.09
CA VAL A 158 4.81 5.01 0.55
C VAL A 158 4.19 6.39 0.26
N ALA A 159 4.59 7.43 1.00
CA ALA A 159 4.14 8.80 0.78
C ALA A 159 4.65 9.42 -0.54
N LEU A 160 5.53 8.74 -1.27
CA LEU A 160 5.90 9.14 -2.64
C LEU A 160 4.82 8.78 -3.68
N ASN A 161 3.81 8.01 -3.29
CA ASN A 161 2.68 7.66 -4.17
C ASN A 161 1.73 8.84 -4.34
N CYS A 162 1.85 9.55 -5.48
CA CYS A 162 1.07 10.76 -5.72
C CYS A 162 -0.44 10.50 -5.91
N LYS A 163 -0.84 9.30 -6.36
CA LYS A 163 -2.27 8.93 -6.45
C LYS A 163 -2.86 8.80 -5.05
N LEU A 164 -2.16 8.10 -4.15
CA LEU A 164 -2.52 8.02 -2.74
C LEU A 164 -2.63 9.40 -2.09
N ASN A 165 -1.63 10.26 -2.32
CA ASN A 165 -1.63 11.61 -1.73
C ASN A 165 -2.83 12.44 -2.17
N LYS A 166 -3.26 12.28 -3.44
CA LYS A 166 -4.48 12.91 -3.95
C LYS A 166 -5.71 12.40 -3.18
N GLN A 167 -5.87 11.08 -3.03
CA GLN A 167 -7.02 10.50 -2.32
C GLN A 167 -7.08 10.98 -0.85
N VAL A 168 -5.93 11.01 -0.16
CA VAL A 168 -5.85 11.52 1.20
C VAL A 168 -6.21 13.01 1.28
N ALA A 169 -5.79 13.83 0.31
CA ALA A 169 -6.13 15.24 0.28
C ALA A 169 -7.64 15.47 0.03
N GLU A 170 -8.26 14.65 -0.81
CA GLU A 170 -9.71 14.72 -1.10
C GLU A 170 -10.54 14.21 0.10
N SER A 171 -10.08 13.22 0.85
CA SER A 171 -10.79 12.69 2.03
C SER A 171 -10.64 13.57 3.27
N ALA A 172 -9.53 14.29 3.41
CA ALA A 172 -9.28 15.19 4.54
C ALA A 172 -9.93 16.58 4.39
N ALA A 173 -10.45 16.93 3.20
CA ALA A 173 -11.11 18.19 2.91
C ALA A 173 -12.51 18.21 3.51
#